data_34123e447a950a13d10907270d21614a
#
_entry.id   34123e447a950a13d10907270d21614a
#
_cell.length_a   1.000
_cell.length_b   1.000
_cell.length_c   1.000
_cell.angle_alpha   90.00
_cell.angle_beta   90.00
_cell.angle_gamma   90.00
#
_symmetry.space_group_name_H-M   'P 1'
#
loop_
_entity.id
_entity.type
_entity.pdbx_description
1 polymer ?
#
loop_
_entity_poly.entity_id
_entity_poly.type
_entity_poly.pdbx_seq_one_letter_code
_entity_poly.pdbx_strand_id
1 'polypeptide(L)'
;MNKYILPIVVVVLIAGGIILNNALKEDTKLADCGSVTIANMNWSSAQAIAEIDKIILTHGYECDVELVPGDTVPTFTSMNEKGEPDVAPELWSNSLRAPLDAAKEEGRLISTGNVFSQGGEEGWFIPEATLAANPELKTWEDVIARPDLFPNPENPERGALIGCPAGWACQYINQNLFKAYDMEAKGWDLIDPGSSAGLDALISKAINDGTNIVTYYWAPTAILGKLPMYMLEPNVTHDSEEWASCTSVADCADPKPNAWGFSYVETVVTENFSNEASVAMDYISTRDFDSATMNSLLAWMADNQATGEEGAIYYLQNNQDDWSDWVSEAVKDRVLEAL
;
A
#
# COMPACT_ATOMS: atom_id res chain seq x y z
N MET A 1 11.17 77.80 9.55
CA MET A 1 10.26 76.78 8.98
C MET A 1 10.99 75.45 8.92
N ASN A 2 10.56 74.59 9.77
CA ASN A 2 10.66 73.11 9.79
C ASN A 2 11.98 72.39 9.47
N LYS A 3 12.90 72.37 10.45
CA LYS A 3 14.02 71.42 10.50
C LYS A 3 13.72 70.14 11.33
N TYR A 4 12.48 69.91 11.78
CA TYR A 4 12.12 68.82 12.72
C TYR A 4 11.18 67.79 12.16
N ILE A 5 10.77 67.87 10.87
CA ILE A 5 9.79 66.95 10.30
C ILE A 5 10.50 65.72 9.70
N LEU A 6 11.79 65.83 9.27
CA LEU A 6 12.50 64.73 8.58
C LEU A 6 12.81 63.53 9.49
N PRO A 7 13.22 63.68 10.78
CA PRO A 7 13.54 62.51 11.59
C PRO A 7 12.29 61.71 12.03
N ILE A 8 11.11 62.38 12.16
CA ILE A 8 9.88 61.69 12.59
C ILE A 8 9.34 60.77 11.49
N VAL A 9 9.42 61.19 10.24
CA VAL A 9 8.95 60.37 9.10
C VAL A 9 9.84 59.14 8.88
N VAL A 10 11.15 59.27 9.07
CA VAL A 10 12.09 58.16 8.96
C VAL A 10 11.90 57.13 10.08
N VAL A 11 11.65 57.61 11.32
CA VAL A 11 11.37 56.71 12.47
C VAL A 11 10.03 55.97 12.32
N VAL A 12 9.02 56.60 11.77
CA VAL A 12 7.72 55.95 11.53
C VAL A 12 7.78 54.96 10.41
N LEU A 13 8.57 55.22 9.34
CA LEU A 13 8.80 54.24 8.25
C LEU A 13 9.62 53.04 8.69
N ILE A 14 10.64 53.25 9.53
CA ILE A 14 11.47 52.15 10.08
C ILE A 14 10.62 51.33 11.08
N ALA A 15 9.85 51.97 11.96
CA ALA A 15 8.97 51.26 12.89
C ALA A 15 7.84 50.53 12.15
N GLY A 16 7.24 51.15 11.13
CA GLY A 16 6.24 50.50 10.25
C GLY A 16 6.79 49.34 9.47
N GLY A 17 8.03 49.45 8.93
CA GLY A 17 8.71 48.37 8.22
C GLY A 17 9.09 47.20 9.13
N ILE A 18 9.48 47.46 10.37
CA ILE A 18 9.79 46.43 11.37
C ILE A 18 8.51 45.73 11.83
N ILE A 19 7.43 46.46 12.02
CA ILE A 19 6.12 45.92 12.42
C ILE A 19 5.52 45.09 11.25
N LEU A 20 5.62 45.55 10.00
CA LEU A 20 5.17 44.76 8.84
C LEU A 20 6.04 43.52 8.63
N ASN A 21 7.36 43.62 8.81
CA ASN A 21 8.25 42.47 8.67
C ASN A 21 8.08 41.46 9.82
N ASN A 22 7.73 41.92 11.02
CA ASN A 22 7.37 41.03 12.14
C ASN A 22 5.94 40.48 12.01
N ALA A 23 5.00 41.19 11.40
CA ALA A 23 3.68 40.68 11.10
C ALA A 23 3.67 39.68 9.93
N LEU A 24 4.67 39.75 9.00
CA LEU A 24 4.91 38.78 7.95
C LEU A 24 5.77 37.59 8.41
N LYS A 25 6.32 37.66 9.64
CA LYS A 25 6.93 36.58 10.39
C LYS A 25 6.07 36.15 11.59
N GLU A 26 4.75 36.24 11.51
CA GLU A 26 3.95 35.34 12.30
C GLU A 26 4.25 33.95 11.71
N ASP A 27 5.22 33.27 12.34
CA ASP A 27 5.28 31.82 12.34
C ASP A 27 3.84 31.38 12.63
N THR A 28 3.13 30.94 11.61
CA THR A 28 1.90 30.17 11.80
C THR A 28 2.34 28.99 12.63
N LYS A 29 2.13 29.12 13.97
CA LYS A 29 2.33 28.01 14.88
C LYS A 29 1.51 26.89 14.27
N LEU A 30 2.20 25.86 13.74
CA LEU A 30 1.54 24.69 13.19
C LEU A 30 0.57 24.20 14.27
N ALA A 31 -0.63 23.85 13.89
CA ALA A 31 -1.55 23.24 14.83
C ALA A 31 -0.86 21.96 15.31
N ASP A 32 -0.77 21.80 16.63
CA ASP A 32 -0.22 20.62 17.27
C ASP A 32 -1.06 19.41 16.81
N CYS A 33 -0.47 18.47 16.06
CA CYS A 33 -1.16 17.28 15.63
C CYS A 33 -1.04 16.12 16.63
N GLY A 34 -0.38 16.36 17.76
CA GLY A 34 -0.24 15.37 18.82
C GLY A 34 0.56 14.13 18.43
N SER A 35 0.20 13.01 19.06
CA SER A 35 0.76 11.71 18.78
C SER A 35 -0.06 11.00 17.69
N VAL A 36 0.60 10.41 16.70
CA VAL A 36 0.00 9.71 15.58
C VAL A 36 0.63 8.33 15.43
N THR A 37 -0.20 7.30 15.38
CA THR A 37 0.25 5.92 15.13
C THR A 37 -0.09 5.51 13.70
N ILE A 38 0.92 5.00 12.97
CA ILE A 38 0.77 4.59 11.57
C ILE A 38 1.11 3.10 11.42
N ALA A 39 0.24 2.33 10.78
CA ALA A 39 0.50 0.94 10.48
C ALA A 39 1.66 0.80 9.47
N ASN A 40 2.72 0.11 9.89
CA ASN A 40 3.83 -0.28 9.03
C ASN A 40 3.63 -1.73 8.60
N MET A 41 2.94 -1.92 7.48
CA MET A 41 2.59 -3.26 7.01
C MET A 41 3.80 -3.93 6.34
N ASN A 42 3.83 -5.26 6.30
CA ASN A 42 5.02 -6.07 6.03
C ASN A 42 5.33 -6.29 4.54
N TRP A 43 5.03 -5.34 3.66
CA TRP A 43 5.46 -5.32 2.26
C TRP A 43 6.04 -3.97 1.86
N SER A 44 6.87 -3.97 0.81
CA SER A 44 7.79 -2.85 0.52
C SER A 44 7.11 -1.51 0.24
N SER A 45 5.99 -1.48 -0.52
CA SER A 45 5.27 -0.23 -0.80
C SER A 45 4.69 0.38 0.48
N ALA A 46 4.02 -0.44 1.29
CA ALA A 46 3.44 0.04 2.55
C ALA A 46 4.50 0.53 3.54
N GLN A 47 5.66 -0.14 3.61
CA GLN A 47 6.78 0.30 4.44
C GLN A 47 7.31 1.66 3.97
N ALA A 48 7.50 1.83 2.66
CA ALA A 48 7.96 3.10 2.10
C ALA A 48 6.94 4.22 2.35
N ILE A 49 5.65 3.96 2.13
CA ILE A 49 4.57 4.95 2.34
C ILE A 49 4.46 5.32 3.82
N ALA A 50 4.50 4.35 4.74
CA ALA A 50 4.44 4.61 6.18
C ALA A 50 5.63 5.48 6.65
N GLU A 51 6.82 5.25 6.12
CA GLU A 51 7.99 6.08 6.44
C GLU A 51 7.94 7.46 5.77
N ILE A 52 7.40 7.58 4.54
CA ILE A 52 7.13 8.88 3.89
C ILE A 52 6.17 9.69 4.76
N ASP A 53 5.05 9.10 5.18
CA ASP A 53 4.06 9.74 6.05
C ASP A 53 4.69 10.18 7.37
N LYS A 54 5.48 9.31 8.01
CA LYS A 54 6.19 9.62 9.25
C LYS A 54 7.16 10.79 9.07
N ILE A 55 7.98 10.80 8.02
CA ILE A 55 8.95 11.89 7.77
C ILE A 55 8.23 13.22 7.57
N ILE A 56 7.19 13.24 6.72
CA ILE A 56 6.43 14.46 6.44
C ILE A 56 5.70 14.96 7.70
N LEU A 57 5.04 14.07 8.43
CA LEU A 57 4.31 14.45 9.64
C LEU A 57 5.26 14.90 10.76
N THR A 58 6.37 14.20 10.98
CA THR A 58 7.33 14.54 12.03
C THR A 58 8.06 15.85 11.72
N HIS A 59 8.64 15.98 10.55
CA HIS A 59 9.49 17.15 10.22
C HIS A 59 8.70 18.31 9.62
N GLY A 60 7.66 17.99 8.86
CA GLY A 60 6.81 18.98 8.22
C GLY A 60 5.79 19.60 9.16
N TYR A 61 5.17 18.81 10.04
CA TYR A 61 4.07 19.22 10.89
C TYR A 61 4.36 19.14 12.40
N GLU A 62 5.56 18.68 12.79
CA GLU A 62 5.98 18.53 14.19
C GLU A 62 5.12 17.55 15.00
N CYS A 63 4.52 16.53 14.32
CA CYS A 63 3.79 15.47 14.97
C CYS A 63 4.74 14.49 15.68
N ASP A 64 4.28 13.86 16.77
CA ASP A 64 4.94 12.72 17.40
C ASP A 64 4.45 11.42 16.75
N VAL A 65 5.22 10.86 15.81
CA VAL A 65 4.78 9.74 14.97
C VAL A 65 5.46 8.43 15.37
N GLU A 66 4.63 7.41 15.66
CA GLU A 66 5.06 6.04 15.89
C GLU A 66 4.58 5.11 14.77
N LEU A 67 5.51 4.33 14.20
CA LEU A 67 5.17 3.23 13.30
C LEU A 67 4.92 1.95 14.09
N VAL A 68 3.75 1.33 13.90
CA VAL A 68 3.39 0.07 14.54
C VAL A 68 3.35 -1.07 13.52
N PRO A 69 3.94 -2.24 13.79
CA PRO A 69 3.88 -3.38 12.88
C PRO A 69 2.44 -3.76 12.56
N GLY A 70 2.16 -4.05 11.28
CA GLY A 70 0.82 -4.38 10.82
C GLY A 70 0.80 -5.37 9.68
N ASP A 71 -0.41 -5.88 9.47
CA ASP A 71 -0.85 -6.69 8.32
C ASP A 71 -2.28 -6.30 7.97
N THR A 72 -2.77 -6.66 6.80
CA THR A 72 -4.09 -6.21 6.33
C THR A 72 -5.21 -6.49 7.33
N VAL A 73 -5.39 -7.75 7.73
CA VAL A 73 -6.50 -8.18 8.59
C VAL A 73 -6.32 -7.74 10.05
N PRO A 74 -5.16 -7.97 10.70
CA PRO A 74 -4.95 -7.53 12.08
C PRO A 74 -5.04 -6.01 12.24
N THR A 75 -4.48 -5.23 11.31
CA THR A 75 -4.55 -3.77 11.33
C THR A 75 -5.99 -3.28 11.23
N PHE A 76 -6.73 -3.74 10.22
CA PHE A 76 -8.14 -3.39 10.07
C PHE A 76 -8.95 -3.74 11.32
N THR A 77 -8.77 -4.96 11.86
CA THR A 77 -9.50 -5.40 13.04
C THR A 77 -9.19 -4.52 14.26
N SER A 78 -7.92 -4.19 14.48
CA SER A 78 -7.52 -3.33 15.60
C SER A 78 -8.08 -1.91 15.46
N MET A 79 -7.98 -1.30 14.28
CA MET A 79 -8.56 0.02 14.00
C MET A 79 -10.07 0.04 14.23
N ASN A 80 -10.77 -0.99 13.72
CA ASN A 80 -12.21 -1.10 13.81
C ASN A 80 -12.73 -1.34 15.24
N GLU A 81 -12.01 -2.13 16.03
CA GLU A 81 -12.45 -2.54 17.38
C GLU A 81 -11.88 -1.67 18.51
N LYS A 82 -10.67 -1.13 18.32
CA LYS A 82 -9.93 -0.40 19.36
C LYS A 82 -9.65 1.06 19.02
N GLY A 83 -9.80 1.45 17.73
CA GLY A 83 -9.42 2.77 17.25
C GLY A 83 -7.90 2.99 17.14
N GLU A 84 -7.12 1.90 17.00
CA GLU A 84 -5.65 1.93 16.88
C GLU A 84 -5.16 0.88 15.86
N PRO A 85 -4.13 1.19 15.05
CA PRO A 85 -3.47 2.48 14.88
C PRO A 85 -4.38 3.55 14.25
N ASP A 86 -3.95 4.82 14.27
CA ASP A 86 -4.70 5.95 13.73
C ASP A 86 -4.83 5.90 12.21
N VAL A 87 -3.77 5.45 11.52
CA VAL A 87 -3.67 5.45 10.06
C VAL A 87 -3.22 4.07 9.55
N ALA A 88 -3.97 3.52 8.60
CA ALA A 88 -3.53 2.44 7.71
C ALA A 88 -3.23 3.06 6.34
N PRO A 89 -1.94 3.33 6.01
CA PRO A 89 -1.57 4.12 4.84
C PRO A 89 -1.81 3.41 3.51
N GLU A 90 -1.83 2.07 3.50
CA GLU A 90 -2.02 1.24 2.31
C GLU A 90 -2.87 0.01 2.65
N LEU A 91 -4.19 0.19 2.72
CA LEU A 91 -5.12 -0.91 3.00
C LEU A 91 -5.69 -1.47 1.69
N TRP A 92 -5.38 -2.73 1.39
CA TRP A 92 -5.96 -3.49 0.27
C TRP A 92 -7.37 -3.93 0.63
N SER A 93 -8.35 -3.09 0.32
CA SER A 93 -9.69 -3.15 0.90
C SER A 93 -10.66 -4.11 0.21
N ASN A 94 -10.29 -4.70 -0.93
CA ASN A 94 -11.17 -5.60 -1.69
C ASN A 94 -11.73 -6.76 -0.86
N SER A 95 -10.87 -7.38 -0.08
CA SER A 95 -11.22 -8.49 0.80
C SER A 95 -11.86 -8.07 2.12
N LEU A 96 -11.86 -6.78 2.41
CA LEU A 96 -12.43 -6.19 3.62
C LEU A 96 -13.62 -5.28 3.32
N ARG A 97 -14.13 -5.29 2.05
CA ARG A 97 -15.12 -4.31 1.58
C ARG A 97 -16.35 -4.24 2.49
N ALA A 98 -16.98 -5.36 2.75
CA ALA A 98 -18.19 -5.38 3.57
C ALA A 98 -17.96 -4.90 5.02
N PRO A 99 -16.97 -5.40 5.78
CA PRO A 99 -16.72 -4.89 7.13
C PRO A 99 -16.16 -3.45 7.15
N LEU A 100 -15.43 -3.01 6.11
CA LEU A 100 -14.98 -1.62 6.00
C LEU A 100 -16.15 -0.67 5.74
N ASP A 101 -17.06 -1.02 4.83
CA ASP A 101 -18.24 -0.20 4.56
C ASP A 101 -19.14 -0.09 5.80
N ALA A 102 -19.33 -1.18 6.55
CA ALA A 102 -20.05 -1.15 7.82
C ALA A 102 -19.36 -0.24 8.86
N ALA A 103 -18.02 -0.30 8.98
CA ALA A 103 -17.27 0.57 9.89
C ALA A 103 -17.36 2.05 9.49
N LYS A 104 -17.40 2.34 8.19
CA LYS A 104 -17.59 3.70 7.65
C LYS A 104 -19.01 4.22 7.90
N GLU A 105 -20.04 3.39 7.70
CA GLU A 105 -21.44 3.74 8.01
C GLU A 105 -21.65 4.02 9.50
N GLU A 106 -20.94 3.30 10.37
CA GLU A 106 -20.96 3.51 11.82
C GLU A 106 -20.07 4.68 12.29
N GLY A 107 -19.32 5.32 11.39
CA GLY A 107 -18.45 6.46 11.69
C GLY A 107 -17.16 6.09 12.41
N ARG A 108 -16.77 4.80 12.47
CA ARG A 108 -15.55 4.38 13.18
C ARG A 108 -14.28 4.55 12.33
N LEU A 109 -14.41 4.35 11.03
CA LEU A 109 -13.31 4.47 10.07
C LEU A 109 -13.70 5.40 8.92
N ILE A 110 -12.70 6.05 8.34
CA ILE A 110 -12.84 6.95 7.20
C ILE A 110 -11.83 6.54 6.13
N SER A 111 -12.29 6.33 4.89
CA SER A 111 -11.40 6.20 3.74
C SER A 111 -11.12 7.60 3.17
N THR A 112 -9.85 7.95 3.01
CA THR A 112 -9.44 9.26 2.48
C THR A 112 -9.24 9.26 0.97
N GLY A 113 -9.27 8.09 0.33
CA GLY A 113 -9.08 7.92 -1.11
C GLY A 113 -8.16 6.76 -1.47
N ASN A 114 -7.93 6.58 -2.77
CA ASN A 114 -6.98 5.59 -3.26
C ASN A 114 -5.54 6.05 -3.03
N VAL A 115 -4.70 5.12 -2.61
CA VAL A 115 -3.25 5.33 -2.44
C VAL A 115 -2.55 5.39 -3.81
N PHE A 116 -2.97 4.50 -4.72
CA PHE A 116 -2.47 4.46 -6.09
C PHE A 116 -3.56 4.97 -7.03
N SER A 117 -3.23 5.96 -7.85
CA SER A 117 -4.19 6.59 -8.77
C SER A 117 -4.85 5.62 -9.74
N GLN A 118 -4.15 4.54 -10.12
CA GLN A 118 -4.67 3.47 -10.99
C GLN A 118 -5.25 2.27 -10.22
N GLY A 119 -5.24 2.27 -8.89
CA GLY A 119 -5.56 1.11 -8.06
C GLY A 119 -4.46 0.07 -8.06
N GLY A 120 -4.75 -1.13 -7.54
CA GLY A 120 -3.87 -2.29 -7.56
C GLY A 120 -4.34 -3.35 -8.55
N GLU A 121 -3.45 -4.23 -8.94
CA GLU A 121 -3.78 -5.46 -9.67
C GLU A 121 -3.45 -6.66 -8.78
N GLU A 122 -4.30 -7.68 -8.81
CA GLU A 122 -4.09 -8.92 -8.07
C GLU A 122 -4.50 -10.11 -8.94
N GLY A 123 -3.77 -11.22 -8.84
CA GLY A 123 -4.11 -12.40 -9.62
C GLY A 123 -3.14 -13.55 -9.43
N TRP A 124 -3.30 -14.57 -10.26
CA TRP A 124 -2.35 -15.67 -10.37
C TRP A 124 -1.42 -15.45 -11.56
N PHE A 125 -0.15 -15.65 -11.31
CA PHE A 125 0.93 -15.40 -12.27
C PHE A 125 1.77 -16.62 -12.51
N ILE A 126 2.32 -16.74 -13.74
CA ILE A 126 3.36 -17.69 -14.12
C ILE A 126 4.51 -16.93 -14.79
N PRO A 127 5.76 -17.47 -14.80
CA PRO A 127 6.83 -16.90 -15.61
C PRO A 127 6.47 -16.87 -17.11
N GLU A 128 6.81 -15.79 -17.82
CA GLU A 128 6.63 -15.75 -19.28
C GLU A 128 7.36 -16.86 -20.00
N ALA A 129 8.51 -17.34 -19.48
CA ALA A 129 9.23 -18.48 -20.00
C ALA A 129 8.39 -19.78 -19.93
N THR A 130 7.59 -19.95 -18.87
CA THR A 130 6.64 -21.06 -18.73
C THR A 130 5.56 -21.00 -19.81
N LEU A 131 4.97 -19.81 -20.03
CA LEU A 131 3.99 -19.58 -21.10
C LEU A 131 4.60 -19.81 -22.49
N ALA A 132 5.83 -19.35 -22.73
CA ALA A 132 6.51 -19.53 -24.00
C ALA A 132 6.78 -21.01 -24.32
N ALA A 133 7.07 -21.81 -23.29
CA ALA A 133 7.26 -23.26 -23.43
C ALA A 133 5.92 -24.03 -23.56
N ASN A 134 4.83 -23.47 -23.02
CA ASN A 134 3.48 -24.07 -23.00
C ASN A 134 2.44 -23.00 -23.38
N PRO A 135 2.30 -22.68 -24.69
CA PRO A 135 1.48 -21.53 -25.14
C PRO A 135 -0.03 -21.66 -24.87
N GLU A 136 -0.48 -22.83 -24.47
CA GLU A 136 -1.85 -23.12 -24.04
C GLU A 136 -2.16 -22.60 -22.63
N LEU A 137 -1.14 -22.37 -21.77
CA LEU A 137 -1.32 -22.00 -20.36
C LEU A 137 -1.64 -20.49 -20.21
N LYS A 138 -2.81 -20.08 -20.64
CA LYS A 138 -3.23 -18.66 -20.58
C LYS A 138 -4.21 -18.36 -19.47
N THR A 139 -4.99 -19.35 -19.09
CA THR A 139 -6.08 -19.19 -18.14
C THR A 139 -5.84 -20.01 -16.88
N TRP A 140 -6.60 -19.70 -15.85
CA TRP A 140 -6.56 -20.46 -14.59
C TRP A 140 -6.87 -21.94 -14.82
N GLU A 141 -7.91 -22.26 -15.61
CA GLU A 141 -8.28 -23.65 -15.88
C GLU A 141 -7.22 -24.41 -16.67
N ASP A 142 -6.52 -23.73 -17.59
CA ASP A 142 -5.41 -24.36 -18.33
C ASP A 142 -4.28 -24.79 -17.37
N VAL A 143 -3.93 -23.92 -16.41
CA VAL A 143 -2.91 -24.21 -15.41
C VAL A 143 -3.41 -25.27 -14.42
N ILE A 144 -4.65 -25.16 -13.94
CA ILE A 144 -5.24 -26.10 -12.99
C ILE A 144 -5.27 -27.54 -13.57
N ALA A 145 -5.41 -27.70 -14.89
CA ALA A 145 -5.38 -28.99 -15.56
C ALA A 145 -3.98 -29.62 -15.62
N ARG A 146 -2.91 -28.88 -15.25
CA ARG A 146 -1.52 -29.29 -15.42
C ARG A 146 -0.69 -29.23 -14.12
N PRO A 147 -1.09 -29.91 -13.03
CA PRO A 147 -0.31 -29.95 -11.80
C PRO A 147 1.10 -30.52 -12.02
N ASP A 148 1.28 -31.38 -13.01
CA ASP A 148 2.56 -31.98 -13.39
C ASP A 148 3.62 -30.96 -13.82
N LEU A 149 3.22 -29.79 -14.29
CA LEU A 149 4.14 -28.70 -14.70
C LEU A 149 4.60 -27.82 -13.53
N PHE A 150 3.93 -27.88 -12.40
CA PHE A 150 4.17 -27.02 -11.24
C PHE A 150 4.41 -27.85 -9.96
N PRO A 151 5.41 -28.74 -9.93
CA PRO A 151 5.54 -29.71 -8.86
C PRO A 151 5.78 -29.04 -7.50
N ASN A 152 5.08 -29.54 -6.48
CA ASN A 152 5.34 -29.14 -5.11
C ASN A 152 6.71 -29.66 -4.65
N PRO A 153 7.63 -28.80 -4.19
CA PRO A 153 8.97 -29.22 -3.75
C PRO A 153 8.97 -30.27 -2.64
N GLU A 154 7.94 -30.27 -1.80
CA GLU A 154 7.81 -31.25 -0.69
C GLU A 154 7.08 -32.53 -1.11
N ASN A 155 6.26 -32.47 -2.16
CA ASN A 155 5.50 -33.59 -2.68
C ASN A 155 5.40 -33.50 -4.23
N PRO A 156 6.43 -33.91 -4.98
CA PRO A 156 6.50 -33.73 -6.43
C PRO A 156 5.41 -34.43 -7.26
N GLU A 157 4.63 -35.31 -6.66
CA GLU A 157 3.47 -35.94 -7.31
C GLU A 157 2.25 -35.02 -7.38
N ARG A 158 2.31 -33.85 -6.69
CA ARG A 158 1.26 -32.83 -6.66
C ARG A 158 1.79 -31.50 -7.18
N GLY A 159 0.89 -30.69 -7.72
CA GLY A 159 1.19 -29.30 -8.06
C GLY A 159 1.16 -28.40 -6.83
N ALA A 160 1.87 -27.27 -6.87
CA ALA A 160 1.83 -26.23 -5.86
C ALA A 160 1.31 -24.92 -6.43
N LEU A 161 0.23 -24.37 -5.86
CA LEU A 161 -0.14 -22.97 -5.97
C LEU A 161 0.44 -22.21 -4.76
N ILE A 162 1.33 -21.27 -5.02
CA ILE A 162 1.84 -20.41 -3.97
C ILE A 162 0.81 -19.31 -3.71
N GLY A 163 0.24 -19.30 -2.51
CA GLY A 163 -0.80 -18.37 -2.09
C GLY A 163 -0.24 -17.10 -1.46
N CYS A 164 -1.01 -16.54 -0.54
CA CYS A 164 -0.65 -15.35 0.23
C CYS A 164 -0.13 -15.72 1.62
N PRO A 165 0.76 -14.90 2.19
CA PRO A 165 1.15 -15.02 3.59
C PRO A 165 -0.04 -14.94 4.53
N ALA A 166 0.07 -15.62 5.67
CA ALA A 166 -0.91 -15.50 6.75
C ALA A 166 -1.01 -14.06 7.26
N GLY A 167 -2.24 -13.61 7.56
CA GLY A 167 -2.52 -12.23 7.98
C GLY A 167 -2.87 -11.27 6.85
N TRP A 168 -2.54 -11.62 5.61
CA TRP A 168 -3.02 -10.87 4.45
C TRP A 168 -4.43 -11.31 4.06
N ALA A 169 -5.25 -10.37 3.66
CA ALA A 169 -6.64 -10.66 3.31
C ALA A 169 -6.77 -11.56 2.07
N CYS A 170 -5.84 -11.50 1.12
CA CYS A 170 -5.78 -12.40 -0.04
C CYS A 170 -5.59 -13.88 0.34
N GLN A 171 -5.19 -14.20 1.57
CA GLN A 171 -5.12 -15.57 2.07
C GLN A 171 -6.49 -16.26 1.98
N TYR A 172 -7.55 -15.60 2.48
CA TYR A 172 -8.91 -16.15 2.42
C TYR A 172 -9.38 -16.31 0.99
N ILE A 173 -9.09 -15.33 0.14
CA ILE A 173 -9.47 -15.35 -1.27
C ILE A 173 -8.81 -16.56 -1.97
N ASN A 174 -7.50 -16.75 -1.81
CA ASN A 174 -6.80 -17.88 -2.43
C ASN A 174 -7.30 -19.23 -1.88
N GLN A 175 -7.60 -19.34 -0.58
CA GLN A 175 -8.19 -20.55 0.01
C GLN A 175 -9.56 -20.85 -0.59
N ASN A 176 -10.42 -19.84 -0.72
CA ASN A 176 -11.76 -20.02 -1.28
C ASN A 176 -11.73 -20.31 -2.78
N LEU A 177 -10.88 -19.63 -3.56
CA LEU A 177 -10.70 -19.94 -4.98
C LEU A 177 -10.11 -21.34 -5.17
N PHE A 178 -9.10 -21.73 -4.40
CA PHE A 178 -8.54 -23.08 -4.41
C PHE A 178 -9.61 -24.16 -4.18
N LYS A 179 -10.52 -23.92 -3.23
CA LYS A 179 -11.66 -24.79 -2.95
C LYS A 179 -12.70 -24.74 -4.04
N ALA A 180 -13.06 -23.55 -4.55
CA ALA A 180 -14.08 -23.36 -5.59
C ALA A 180 -13.74 -24.06 -6.91
N TYR A 181 -12.44 -24.13 -7.24
CA TYR A 181 -11.93 -24.84 -8.43
C TYR A 181 -11.60 -26.30 -8.16
N ASP A 182 -11.91 -26.84 -6.96
CA ASP A 182 -11.65 -28.24 -6.56
C ASP A 182 -10.17 -28.65 -6.78
N MET A 183 -9.24 -27.74 -6.51
CA MET A 183 -7.83 -27.92 -6.83
C MET A 183 -7.18 -29.06 -6.03
N GLU A 184 -7.60 -29.27 -4.78
CA GLU A 184 -7.07 -30.36 -3.95
C GLU A 184 -7.34 -31.73 -4.60
N ALA A 185 -8.58 -31.99 -5.07
CA ALA A 185 -8.96 -33.22 -5.75
C ALA A 185 -8.28 -33.34 -7.13
N LYS A 186 -7.92 -32.22 -7.75
CA LYS A 186 -7.15 -32.16 -9.01
C LYS A 186 -5.64 -32.31 -8.82
N GLY A 187 -5.18 -32.59 -7.60
CA GLY A 187 -3.78 -32.88 -7.31
C GLY A 187 -2.92 -31.68 -7.00
N TRP A 188 -3.50 -30.62 -6.49
CA TRP A 188 -2.78 -29.40 -6.07
C TRP A 188 -2.68 -29.29 -4.55
N ASP A 189 -1.63 -28.59 -4.08
CA ASP A 189 -1.48 -28.09 -2.73
C ASP A 189 -1.43 -26.56 -2.76
N LEU A 190 -2.05 -25.92 -1.78
CA LEU A 190 -1.94 -24.48 -1.57
C LEU A 190 -0.84 -24.21 -0.54
N ILE A 191 0.18 -23.47 -0.94
CA ILE A 191 1.40 -23.24 -0.13
C ILE A 191 1.39 -21.82 0.41
N ASP A 192 1.57 -21.68 1.71
CA ASP A 192 1.82 -20.39 2.36
C ASP A 192 3.32 -20.03 2.19
N PRO A 193 3.66 -18.89 1.58
CA PRO A 193 5.06 -18.45 1.41
C PRO A 193 5.69 -17.94 2.70
N GLY A 194 4.93 -17.78 3.79
CA GLY A 194 5.36 -17.34 5.10
C GLY A 194 5.53 -15.82 5.24
N SER A 195 5.89 -15.11 4.18
CA SER A 195 6.06 -13.65 4.18
C SER A 195 6.12 -13.09 2.74
N SER A 196 6.02 -11.76 2.60
CA SER A 196 6.28 -11.06 1.33
C SER A 196 7.66 -11.42 0.76
N ALA A 197 8.70 -11.32 1.57
CA ALA A 197 10.07 -11.65 1.15
C ALA A 197 10.22 -13.14 0.77
N GLY A 198 9.48 -14.04 1.44
CA GLY A 198 9.43 -15.46 1.08
C GLY A 198 8.79 -15.67 -0.28
N LEU A 199 7.70 -14.97 -0.58
CA LEU A 199 7.02 -15.01 -1.88
C LEU A 199 7.93 -14.49 -3.00
N ASP A 200 8.59 -13.34 -2.79
CA ASP A 200 9.56 -12.76 -3.72
C ASP A 200 10.75 -13.70 -4.00
N ALA A 201 11.24 -14.36 -2.96
CA ALA A 201 12.34 -15.31 -3.07
C ALA A 201 11.95 -16.57 -3.88
N LEU A 202 10.72 -17.08 -3.69
CA LEU A 202 10.21 -18.22 -4.47
C LEU A 202 10.10 -17.88 -5.96
N ILE A 203 9.54 -16.70 -6.30
CA ILE A 203 9.43 -16.24 -7.69
C ILE A 203 10.82 -16.07 -8.31
N SER A 204 11.70 -15.32 -7.64
CA SER A 204 13.05 -15.04 -8.12
C SER A 204 13.85 -16.33 -8.32
N LYS A 205 13.74 -17.27 -7.37
CA LYS A 205 14.40 -18.57 -7.47
C LYS A 205 13.88 -19.37 -8.68
N ALA A 206 12.56 -19.47 -8.86
CA ALA A 206 11.97 -20.21 -9.96
C ALA A 206 12.44 -19.67 -11.32
N ILE A 207 12.45 -18.34 -11.50
CA ILE A 207 12.90 -17.70 -12.73
C ILE A 207 14.40 -17.93 -12.97
N ASN A 208 15.23 -17.77 -11.94
CA ASN A 208 16.68 -17.98 -12.06
C ASN A 208 17.05 -19.44 -12.36
N ASP A 209 16.31 -20.38 -11.80
CA ASP A 209 16.51 -21.81 -12.02
C ASP A 209 15.85 -22.31 -13.33
N GLY A 210 15.05 -21.48 -13.98
CA GLY A 210 14.26 -21.86 -15.16
C GLY A 210 13.18 -22.90 -14.85
N THR A 211 12.64 -22.89 -13.63
CA THR A 211 11.57 -23.80 -13.19
C THR A 211 10.21 -23.12 -13.26
N ASN A 212 9.16 -23.91 -13.43
CA ASN A 212 7.80 -23.39 -13.43
C ASN A 212 7.32 -23.11 -11.99
N ILE A 213 6.59 -22.01 -11.83
CA ILE A 213 5.88 -21.65 -10.62
C ILE A 213 4.53 -21.05 -11.02
N VAL A 214 3.48 -21.32 -10.25
CA VAL A 214 2.24 -20.55 -10.28
C VAL A 214 2.01 -19.96 -8.90
N THR A 215 1.75 -18.67 -8.87
CA THR A 215 1.70 -17.92 -7.61
C THR A 215 0.65 -16.82 -7.65
N TYR A 216 0.02 -16.53 -6.51
CA TYR A 216 -0.59 -15.23 -6.29
C TYR A 216 0.48 -14.16 -6.31
N TYR A 217 0.18 -13.03 -6.94
CA TYR A 217 1.00 -11.85 -6.83
C TYR A 217 0.17 -10.58 -7.11
N TRP A 218 0.81 -9.40 -6.95
CA TRP A 218 0.13 -8.12 -7.11
C TRP A 218 1.04 -7.03 -7.70
N ALA A 219 0.43 -5.94 -8.19
CA ALA A 219 1.13 -4.73 -8.63
C ALA A 219 0.54 -3.49 -7.89
N PRO A 220 1.38 -2.48 -7.56
CA PRO A 220 2.78 -2.30 -7.97
C PRO A 220 3.79 -3.08 -7.11
N THR A 221 4.81 -3.68 -7.72
CA THR A 221 5.92 -4.35 -7.02
C THR A 221 7.22 -4.31 -7.83
N ALA A 222 8.36 -4.41 -7.13
CA ALA A 222 9.66 -4.53 -7.79
C ALA A 222 9.78 -5.81 -8.64
N ILE A 223 9.19 -6.91 -8.21
CA ILE A 223 9.24 -8.20 -8.89
C ILE A 223 8.62 -8.09 -10.28
N LEU A 224 7.40 -7.59 -10.40
CA LEU A 224 6.73 -7.45 -11.71
C LEU A 224 7.40 -6.41 -12.61
N GLY A 225 8.07 -5.42 -12.03
CA GLY A 225 8.87 -4.46 -12.79
C GLY A 225 10.19 -5.02 -13.35
N LYS A 226 10.71 -6.10 -12.77
CA LYS A 226 12.03 -6.67 -13.10
C LYS A 226 11.99 -8.04 -13.72
N LEU A 227 11.04 -8.86 -13.34
CA LEU A 227 10.95 -10.27 -13.74
C LEU A 227 9.77 -10.46 -14.69
N PRO A 228 9.97 -11.19 -15.81
CA PRO A 228 8.94 -11.38 -16.80
C PRO A 228 7.89 -12.40 -16.32
N MET A 229 6.79 -11.89 -15.78
CA MET A 229 5.65 -12.67 -15.31
C MET A 229 4.41 -12.39 -16.16
N TYR A 230 3.63 -13.42 -16.41
CA TYR A 230 2.35 -13.35 -17.11
C TYR A 230 1.21 -13.57 -16.11
N MET A 231 0.27 -12.62 -16.06
CA MET A 231 -0.95 -12.76 -15.28
C MET A 231 -1.94 -13.64 -16.03
N LEU A 232 -2.35 -14.74 -15.40
CA LEU A 232 -3.30 -15.68 -15.98
C LEU A 232 -4.70 -15.07 -16.04
N GLU A 233 -5.40 -15.27 -17.16
CA GLU A 233 -6.78 -14.83 -17.32
C GLU A 233 -7.73 -15.73 -16.51
N PRO A 234 -8.67 -15.19 -15.73
CA PRO A 234 -9.71 -16.02 -15.12
C PRO A 234 -10.71 -16.50 -16.19
N ASN A 235 -11.25 -17.70 -16.01
CA ASN A 235 -12.23 -18.27 -16.95
C ASN A 235 -13.67 -17.82 -16.66
N VAL A 236 -13.87 -17.03 -15.60
CA VAL A 236 -15.15 -16.45 -15.19
C VAL A 236 -14.99 -14.94 -14.99
N THR A 237 -16.10 -14.22 -15.10
CA THR A 237 -16.13 -12.80 -14.75
C THR A 237 -16.25 -12.62 -13.24
N HIS A 238 -15.77 -11.50 -12.74
CA HIS A 238 -15.95 -11.12 -11.34
C HIS A 238 -17.44 -11.02 -10.97
N ASP A 239 -17.82 -11.72 -9.93
CA ASP A 239 -19.12 -11.65 -9.29
C ASP A 239 -18.95 -10.99 -7.92
N SER A 240 -19.43 -9.75 -7.80
CA SER A 240 -19.27 -8.95 -6.60
C SER A 240 -20.13 -9.43 -5.42
N GLU A 241 -21.27 -10.11 -5.67
CA GLU A 241 -22.11 -10.68 -4.62
C GLU A 241 -21.45 -11.92 -4.02
N GLU A 242 -20.99 -12.85 -4.86
CA GLU A 242 -20.20 -14.01 -4.42
C GLU A 242 -18.87 -13.56 -3.76
N TRP A 243 -18.24 -12.49 -4.27
CA TRP A 243 -17.04 -11.94 -3.67
C TRP A 243 -17.28 -11.49 -2.23
N ALA A 244 -18.28 -10.64 -2.01
CA ALA A 244 -18.57 -10.07 -0.70
C ALA A 244 -19.16 -11.09 0.29
N SER A 245 -19.90 -12.10 -0.20
CA SER A 245 -20.57 -13.07 0.68
C SER A 245 -19.76 -14.34 0.94
N CYS A 246 -18.77 -14.62 0.11
CA CYS A 246 -18.02 -15.87 0.19
C CYS A 246 -16.56 -15.77 -0.23
N THR A 247 -16.23 -15.32 -1.46
CA THR A 247 -14.84 -15.40 -1.96
C THR A 247 -13.85 -14.69 -1.05
N SER A 248 -14.19 -13.52 -0.49
CA SER A 248 -13.36 -12.74 0.42
C SER A 248 -13.61 -13.02 1.93
N VAL A 249 -14.47 -13.98 2.24
CA VAL A 249 -14.86 -14.28 3.63
C VAL A 249 -14.10 -15.49 4.15
N ALA A 250 -13.51 -15.35 5.35
CA ALA A 250 -12.87 -16.47 6.00
C ALA A 250 -13.83 -17.65 6.20
N ASP A 251 -13.33 -18.87 5.97
CA ASP A 251 -14.07 -20.12 6.22
C ASP A 251 -15.40 -20.27 5.43
N CYS A 252 -15.50 -19.64 4.22
CA CYS A 252 -16.67 -19.84 3.39
C CYS A 252 -16.91 -21.33 3.11
N ALA A 253 -18.17 -21.77 3.37
CA ALA A 253 -18.51 -23.19 3.32
C ALA A 253 -18.55 -23.76 1.90
N ASP A 254 -19.04 -22.99 0.92
CA ASP A 254 -19.31 -23.45 -0.46
C ASP A 254 -18.98 -22.35 -1.47
N PRO A 255 -17.68 -21.96 -1.60
CA PRO A 255 -17.27 -20.92 -2.52
C PRO A 255 -17.47 -21.36 -3.98
N LYS A 256 -17.87 -20.42 -4.83
CA LYS A 256 -18.01 -20.60 -6.26
C LYS A 256 -16.80 -20.06 -7.02
N PRO A 257 -16.51 -20.59 -8.22
CA PRO A 257 -15.53 -19.97 -9.10
C PRO A 257 -15.81 -18.48 -9.29
N ASN A 258 -14.82 -17.67 -9.06
CA ASN A 258 -14.89 -16.21 -9.16
C ASN A 258 -13.55 -15.69 -9.70
N ALA A 259 -13.47 -14.41 -10.00
CA ALA A 259 -12.26 -13.73 -10.47
C ALA A 259 -11.94 -12.55 -9.55
N TRP A 260 -10.67 -12.13 -9.53
CA TRP A 260 -10.27 -10.87 -8.94
C TRP A 260 -10.99 -9.72 -9.67
N GLY A 261 -11.52 -8.78 -8.91
CA GLY A 261 -12.08 -7.54 -9.43
C GLY A 261 -11.03 -6.43 -9.44
N PHE A 262 -11.48 -5.19 -9.61
CA PHE A 262 -10.62 -4.02 -9.40
C PHE A 262 -10.15 -3.96 -7.95
N SER A 263 -8.84 -3.87 -7.72
CA SER A 263 -8.28 -3.84 -6.37
C SER A 263 -8.19 -2.41 -5.85
N TYR A 264 -9.09 -2.08 -4.94
CA TYR A 264 -9.04 -0.82 -4.20
C TYR A 264 -7.93 -0.88 -3.16
N VAL A 265 -7.03 0.10 -3.22
CA VAL A 265 -5.97 0.29 -2.23
C VAL A 265 -6.20 1.65 -1.60
N GLU A 266 -6.68 1.68 -0.38
CA GLU A 266 -7.18 2.89 0.26
C GLU A 266 -6.31 3.28 1.46
N THR A 267 -6.16 4.57 1.70
CA THR A 267 -5.74 5.03 3.02
C THR A 267 -6.97 5.10 3.90
N VAL A 268 -6.90 4.43 5.04
CA VAL A 268 -7.98 4.39 6.02
C VAL A 268 -7.48 4.96 7.34
N VAL A 269 -8.30 5.82 7.94
CA VAL A 269 -8.00 6.46 9.23
C VAL A 269 -9.14 6.22 10.23
N THR A 270 -8.83 6.35 11.51
CA THR A 270 -9.84 6.32 12.58
C THR A 270 -10.62 7.64 12.64
N GLU A 271 -11.86 7.60 13.12
CA GLU A 271 -12.65 8.82 13.37
C GLU A 271 -11.94 9.78 14.33
N ASN A 272 -11.30 9.23 15.37
CA ASN A 272 -10.58 10.02 16.37
C ASN A 272 -9.44 10.82 15.72
N PHE A 273 -8.60 10.17 14.91
CA PHE A 273 -7.54 10.85 14.16
C PHE A 273 -8.09 11.96 13.26
N SER A 274 -9.16 11.70 12.52
CA SER A 274 -9.80 12.70 11.66
C SER A 274 -10.28 13.93 12.42
N ASN A 275 -10.74 13.76 13.67
CA ASN A 275 -11.26 14.84 14.49
C ASN A 275 -10.17 15.63 15.24
N GLU A 276 -9.10 14.96 15.67
CA GLU A 276 -8.07 15.54 16.55
C GLU A 276 -6.83 16.04 15.80
N ALA A 277 -6.49 15.43 14.67
CA ALA A 277 -5.27 15.71 13.91
C ALA A 277 -5.54 16.40 12.56
N SER A 278 -6.24 17.53 12.55
CA SER A 278 -6.75 18.17 11.33
C SER A 278 -5.69 18.45 10.26
N VAL A 279 -4.50 18.91 10.64
CA VAL A 279 -3.40 19.19 9.68
C VAL A 279 -2.80 17.91 9.11
N ALA A 280 -2.67 16.86 9.93
CA ALA A 280 -2.23 15.55 9.48
C ALA A 280 -3.29 14.90 8.57
N MET A 281 -4.57 15.06 8.90
CA MET A 281 -5.69 14.58 8.10
C MET A 281 -5.74 15.25 6.72
N ASP A 282 -5.50 16.57 6.65
CA ASP A 282 -5.42 17.30 5.38
C ASP A 282 -4.32 16.74 4.48
N TYR A 283 -3.11 16.49 5.02
CA TYR A 283 -2.02 15.86 4.30
C TYR A 283 -2.38 14.45 3.84
N ILE A 284 -2.81 13.59 4.75
CA ILE A 284 -3.16 12.19 4.46
C ILE A 284 -4.27 12.07 3.39
N SER A 285 -5.18 13.04 3.34
CA SER A 285 -6.28 13.06 2.35
C SER A 285 -5.86 13.59 0.98
N THR A 286 -4.72 14.29 0.90
CA THR A 286 -4.25 14.91 -0.35
C THR A 286 -3.27 14.01 -1.09
N ARG A 287 -2.50 13.18 -0.35
CA ARG A 287 -1.45 12.37 -0.97
C ARG A 287 -2.00 11.21 -1.79
N ASP A 288 -1.44 11.03 -2.94
CA ASP A 288 -1.60 9.86 -3.81
C ASP A 288 -0.27 9.55 -4.51
N PHE A 289 -0.13 8.33 -5.00
CA PHE A 289 1.09 7.91 -5.68
C PHE A 289 0.75 7.49 -7.12
N ASP A 290 1.53 8.00 -8.07
CA ASP A 290 1.52 7.44 -9.41
C ASP A 290 2.15 6.04 -9.40
N SER A 291 1.49 5.07 -10.06
CA SER A 291 1.97 3.68 -10.07
C SER A 291 3.33 3.52 -10.75
N ALA A 292 3.67 4.34 -11.76
CA ALA A 292 4.97 4.27 -12.41
C ALA A 292 6.09 4.79 -11.50
N THR A 293 5.82 5.85 -10.75
CA THR A 293 6.75 6.39 -9.75
C THR A 293 6.95 5.39 -8.61
N MET A 294 5.87 4.78 -8.11
CA MET A 294 5.98 3.74 -7.07
C MET A 294 6.77 2.53 -7.57
N ASN A 295 6.51 2.03 -8.77
CA ASN A 295 7.29 0.95 -9.37
C ASN A 295 8.79 1.28 -9.45
N SER A 296 9.13 2.53 -9.81
CA SER A 296 10.52 3.00 -9.89
C SER A 296 11.18 3.03 -8.51
N LEU A 297 10.46 3.48 -7.49
CA LEU A 297 10.91 3.46 -6.09
C LEU A 297 11.17 2.02 -5.62
N LEU A 298 10.21 1.13 -5.82
CA LEU A 298 10.33 -0.26 -5.39
C LEU A 298 11.46 -1.00 -6.13
N ALA A 299 11.66 -0.71 -7.43
CA ALA A 299 12.79 -1.21 -8.17
C ALA A 299 14.12 -0.74 -7.59
N TRP A 300 14.23 0.56 -7.26
CA TRP A 300 15.41 1.12 -6.61
C TRP A 300 15.67 0.49 -5.24
N MET A 301 14.61 0.35 -4.42
CA MET A 301 14.73 -0.29 -3.10
C MET A 301 15.27 -1.72 -3.22
N ALA A 302 14.73 -2.51 -4.16
CA ALA A 302 15.18 -3.87 -4.37
C ALA A 302 16.63 -3.96 -4.90
N ASP A 303 17.06 -3.04 -5.77
CA ASP A 303 18.44 -3.00 -6.30
C ASP A 303 19.46 -2.63 -5.24
N ASN A 304 19.06 -1.79 -4.28
CA ASN A 304 19.92 -1.30 -3.20
C ASN A 304 19.75 -2.06 -1.88
N GLN A 305 18.84 -3.05 -1.82
CA GLN A 305 18.46 -3.75 -0.59
C GLN A 305 18.03 -2.76 0.50
N ALA A 306 17.34 -1.70 0.08
CA ALA A 306 16.99 -0.58 0.92
C ALA A 306 15.78 -0.92 1.82
N THR A 307 15.81 -0.38 3.03
CA THR A 307 14.69 -0.39 3.98
C THR A 307 13.57 0.56 3.53
N GLY A 308 12.39 0.49 4.17
CA GLY A 308 11.30 1.46 3.94
C GLY A 308 11.75 2.90 4.20
N GLU A 309 12.53 3.15 5.27
CA GLU A 309 13.07 4.46 5.60
C GLU A 309 14.03 4.99 4.52
N GLU A 310 14.96 4.16 4.06
CA GLU A 310 15.88 4.54 2.97
C GLU A 310 15.13 4.80 1.66
N GLY A 311 14.07 4.01 1.38
CA GLY A 311 13.17 4.23 0.26
C GLY A 311 12.41 5.55 0.36
N ALA A 312 11.88 5.87 1.54
CA ALA A 312 11.18 7.12 1.82
C ALA A 312 12.09 8.34 1.63
N ILE A 313 13.31 8.31 2.19
CA ILE A 313 14.31 9.36 2.01
C ILE A 313 14.64 9.53 0.52
N TYR A 314 14.92 8.43 -0.18
CA TYR A 314 15.18 8.47 -1.62
C TYR A 314 14.03 9.10 -2.40
N TYR A 315 12.78 8.69 -2.12
CA TYR A 315 11.59 9.22 -2.78
C TYR A 315 11.46 10.73 -2.57
N LEU A 316 11.51 11.18 -1.32
CA LEU A 316 11.33 12.60 -0.97
C LEU A 316 12.42 13.49 -1.56
N GLN A 317 13.66 13.00 -1.68
CA GLN A 317 14.77 13.74 -2.28
C GLN A 317 14.70 13.81 -3.81
N ASN A 318 14.24 12.73 -4.48
CA ASN A 318 14.36 12.58 -5.93
C ASN A 318 13.06 12.79 -6.70
N ASN A 319 11.90 12.82 -6.03
CA ASN A 319 10.58 12.98 -6.65
C ASN A 319 9.82 14.19 -6.08
N GLN A 320 10.53 15.31 -5.89
CA GLN A 320 9.95 16.51 -5.25
C GLN A 320 8.74 17.07 -5.99
N ASP A 321 8.69 16.94 -7.29
CA ASP A 321 7.55 17.41 -8.10
C ASP A 321 6.28 16.59 -7.83
N ASP A 322 6.40 15.32 -7.42
CA ASP A 322 5.25 14.44 -7.16
C ASP A 322 4.58 14.76 -5.82
N TRP A 323 5.38 15.05 -4.77
CA TRP A 323 4.84 15.23 -3.43
C TRP A 323 4.72 16.71 -2.98
N SER A 324 5.30 17.64 -3.74
CA SER A 324 5.24 19.07 -3.36
C SER A 324 3.81 19.64 -3.33
N ASP A 325 2.89 19.06 -4.10
CA ASP A 325 1.50 19.47 -4.13
C ASP A 325 0.67 18.89 -2.94
N TRP A 326 1.24 17.94 -2.19
CA TRP A 326 0.58 17.37 -1.01
C TRP A 326 0.66 18.28 0.23
N VAL A 327 1.61 19.21 0.22
CA VAL A 327 1.95 20.03 1.39
C VAL A 327 2.18 21.49 0.98
N SER A 328 2.15 22.40 1.96
CA SER A 328 2.54 23.79 1.71
C SER A 328 4.07 23.91 1.49
N GLU A 329 4.51 24.97 0.79
CA GLU A 329 5.94 25.23 0.56
C GLU A 329 6.74 25.28 1.87
N ALA A 330 6.18 25.86 2.93
CA ALA A 330 6.82 25.92 4.24
C ALA A 330 6.99 24.53 4.90
N VAL A 331 6.07 23.61 4.67
CA VAL A 331 6.16 22.22 5.13
C VAL A 331 7.22 21.48 4.31
N LYS A 332 7.19 21.65 2.98
CA LYS A 332 8.19 21.08 2.08
C LYS A 332 9.61 21.48 2.46
N ASP A 333 9.84 22.79 2.71
CA ASP A 333 11.17 23.30 3.10
C ASP A 333 11.66 22.62 4.39
N ARG A 334 10.80 22.47 5.40
CA ARG A 334 11.16 21.79 6.65
C ARG A 334 11.49 20.31 6.45
N VAL A 335 10.73 19.62 5.62
CA VAL A 335 11.01 18.21 5.29
C VAL A 335 12.37 18.09 4.60
N LEU A 336 12.65 18.94 3.60
CA LEU A 336 13.92 18.91 2.87
C LEU A 336 15.13 19.32 3.73
N GLU A 337 14.95 20.19 4.73
CA GLU A 337 16.00 20.55 5.69
C GLU A 337 16.34 19.41 6.66
N ALA A 338 15.41 18.47 6.86
CA ALA A 338 15.58 17.33 7.75
C ALA A 338 16.18 16.09 7.06
N LEU A 339 16.16 16.01 5.72
CA LEU A 339 16.68 14.91 4.89
C LEU A 339 18.16 15.10 4.53
#